data_e05e146a1273c9b229691387a0354cea
#
_entry.id   e05e146a1273c9b229691387a0354cea
#
_cell.length_a   1.000
_cell.length_b   1.000
_cell.length_c   1.000
_cell.angle_alpha   90.00
_cell.angle_beta   90.00
_cell.angle_gamma   90.00
#
_symmetry.space_group_name_H-M   'P 1'
#
loop_
_entity.id
_entity.type
_entity.pdbx_description
1 polymer ?
#
loop_
_entity_poly.entity_id
_entity_poly.type
_entity_poly.pdbx_seq_one_letter_code
_entity_poly.pdbx_strand_id
1 'polypeptide(L)'
;DTKTLTVNNQGVEKTESYDKLILSPGAKPFLPQIDGMEEAENVFSLRNVPDLDRIMNHLKDNKIEKALVIGAGFIGLEMAENLKAIGLDVTIVEKAPHILPTLDEEMAAFVSRELETNHVKVVTGQSATKFSNKGRSVYLEDGQKIETDLIILSIGVQPDSRLAEEAGLELGLRGGIVVNEHYQTSD
;
A
#
# COMPACT_ATOMS: atom_id res chain seq x y z
N ASP A 1 -16.35 -32.69 -1.65
CA ASP A 1 -15.93 -31.78 -0.59
C ASP A 1 -15.39 -32.56 0.58
N THR A 2 -14.07 -32.45 0.77
CA THR A 2 -13.37 -33.23 1.80
C THR A 2 -13.31 -32.50 3.13
N LYS A 3 -13.72 -31.21 3.21
CA LYS A 3 -13.58 -30.34 4.39
C LYS A 3 -12.19 -30.42 5.00
N THR A 4 -11.18 -30.22 4.17
CA THR A 4 -9.78 -30.27 4.57
C THR A 4 -9.03 -29.03 4.12
N LEU A 5 -8.02 -28.64 4.90
CA LEU A 5 -7.04 -27.60 4.58
C LEU A 5 -5.66 -28.24 4.45
N THR A 6 -4.90 -27.81 3.46
CA THR A 6 -3.47 -28.09 3.41
C THR A 6 -2.71 -26.87 3.96
N VAL A 7 -1.98 -27.11 5.03
CA VAL A 7 -1.13 -26.10 5.69
C VAL A 7 0.33 -26.41 5.34
N ASN A 8 1.01 -25.44 4.75
CA ASN A 8 2.47 -25.51 4.53
C ASN A 8 3.19 -24.67 5.58
N ASN A 9 3.97 -25.35 6.42
CA ASN A 9 4.81 -24.70 7.40
C ASN A 9 6.27 -25.01 7.11
N GLN A 10 7.02 -24.06 6.59
CA GLN A 10 8.45 -24.18 6.25
C GLN A 10 8.77 -25.40 5.37
N GLY A 11 7.92 -25.68 4.40
CA GLY A 11 8.09 -26.82 3.48
C GLY A 11 7.51 -28.15 3.98
N VAL A 12 6.95 -28.19 5.20
CA VAL A 12 6.22 -29.36 5.71
C VAL A 12 4.72 -29.15 5.47
N GLU A 13 4.13 -29.99 4.65
CA GLU A 13 2.69 -29.96 4.40
C GLU A 13 1.94 -30.86 5.39
N LYS A 14 0.87 -30.32 5.93
CA LYS A 14 -0.06 -31.03 6.82
C LYS A 14 -1.48 -30.80 6.36
N THR A 15 -2.28 -31.85 6.34
CA THR A 15 -3.72 -31.78 6.07
C THR A 15 -4.48 -31.77 7.39
N GLU A 16 -5.35 -30.77 7.56
CA GLU A 16 -6.25 -30.61 8.69
C GLU A 16 -7.70 -30.71 8.22
N SER A 17 -8.52 -31.44 8.94
CA SER A 17 -9.96 -31.51 8.71
C SER A 17 -10.72 -30.50 9.59
N TYR A 18 -11.85 -30.00 9.11
CA TYR A 18 -12.68 -29.05 9.84
C TYR A 18 -14.18 -29.36 9.66
N ASP A 19 -14.98 -28.97 10.63
CA ASP A 19 -16.44 -28.97 10.54
C ASP A 19 -16.97 -27.64 9.98
N LYS A 20 -16.36 -26.52 10.43
CA LYS A 20 -16.64 -25.16 9.99
C LYS A 20 -15.33 -24.40 9.83
N LEU A 21 -15.24 -23.60 8.76
CA LEU A 21 -14.06 -22.80 8.45
C LEU A 21 -14.40 -21.31 8.49
N ILE A 22 -13.54 -20.53 9.14
CA ILE A 22 -13.59 -19.08 9.09
C ILE A 22 -12.45 -18.60 8.20
N LEU A 23 -12.79 -17.90 7.09
CA LEU A 23 -11.82 -17.28 6.20
C LEU A 23 -11.62 -15.81 6.59
N SER A 24 -10.42 -15.47 7.02
CA SER A 24 -10.01 -14.11 7.39
C SER A 24 -8.68 -13.71 6.73
N PRO A 25 -8.58 -13.75 5.38
CA PRO A 25 -7.31 -13.57 4.67
C PRO A 25 -6.81 -12.12 4.68
N GLY A 26 -7.67 -11.17 5.04
CA GLY A 26 -7.35 -9.76 5.09
C GLY A 26 -7.25 -9.12 3.71
N ALA A 27 -6.35 -8.13 3.58
CA ALA A 27 -6.11 -7.38 2.36
C ALA A 27 -4.61 -7.31 2.07
N LYS A 28 -4.24 -7.06 0.84
CA LYS A 28 -2.87 -6.82 0.39
C LYS A 28 -2.74 -5.43 -0.22
N PRO A 29 -1.56 -4.79 -0.17
CA PRO A 29 -1.34 -3.51 -0.85
C PRO A 29 -1.66 -3.63 -2.33
N PHE A 30 -2.32 -2.61 -2.87
CA PHE A 30 -2.49 -2.48 -4.30
C PHE A 30 -1.17 -1.98 -4.91
N LEU A 31 -0.61 -2.74 -5.84
CA LEU A 31 0.59 -2.37 -6.59
C LEU A 31 0.17 -2.00 -8.01
N PRO A 32 0.29 -0.73 -8.42
CA PRO A 32 -0.07 -0.29 -9.75
C PRO A 32 1.00 -0.74 -10.76
N GLN A 33 0.62 -0.85 -12.01
CA GLN A 33 1.58 -0.98 -13.09
C GLN A 33 2.04 0.42 -13.51
N ILE A 34 3.25 0.78 -13.08
CA ILE A 34 3.92 2.04 -13.44
C ILE A 34 5.17 1.69 -14.25
N ASP A 35 5.39 2.38 -15.35
CA ASP A 35 6.57 2.18 -16.21
C ASP A 35 7.87 2.29 -15.40
N GLY A 36 8.76 1.29 -15.50
CA GLY A 36 10.03 1.23 -14.77
C GLY A 36 9.93 0.87 -13.28
N MET A 37 8.74 0.52 -12.77
CA MET A 37 8.57 0.14 -11.36
C MET A 37 9.27 -1.19 -11.03
N GLU A 38 9.29 -2.13 -11.97
CA GLU A 38 9.93 -3.44 -11.76
C GLU A 38 11.45 -3.34 -11.61
N GLU A 39 12.04 -2.28 -12.16
CA GLU A 39 13.47 -2.00 -12.07
C GLU A 39 13.85 -1.15 -10.84
N ALA A 40 12.86 -0.64 -10.11
CA ALA A 40 13.08 0.23 -8.98
C ALA A 40 13.49 -0.58 -7.74
N GLU A 41 14.59 -0.17 -7.11
CA GLU A 41 15.20 -0.86 -5.96
C GLU A 41 14.78 -0.24 -4.61
N ASN A 42 14.09 0.91 -4.64
CA ASN A 42 13.76 1.74 -3.47
C ASN A 42 12.25 1.93 -3.24
N VAL A 43 11.43 1.03 -3.79
CA VAL A 43 9.96 1.09 -3.69
C VAL A 43 9.46 0.08 -2.65
N PHE A 44 8.68 0.56 -1.71
CA PHE A 44 8.14 -0.23 -0.61
C PHE A 44 6.65 0.04 -0.41
N SER A 45 5.96 -0.96 0.12
CA SER A 45 4.63 -0.84 0.70
C SER A 45 4.68 -1.29 2.16
N LEU A 46 3.77 -0.82 3.00
CA LEU A 46 3.71 -1.19 4.41
C LEU A 46 2.38 -1.88 4.73
N ARG A 47 2.45 -3.14 5.19
CA ARG A 47 1.31 -3.92 5.68
C ARG A 47 1.62 -4.64 6.99
N ASN A 48 2.82 -5.16 7.12
CA ASN A 48 3.20 -6.05 8.21
C ASN A 48 4.62 -5.73 8.71
N VAL A 49 5.04 -6.41 9.80
CA VAL A 49 6.37 -6.21 10.39
C VAL A 49 7.50 -6.51 9.40
N PRO A 50 7.49 -7.60 8.61
CA PRO A 50 8.50 -7.81 7.57
C PRO A 50 8.63 -6.68 6.56
N ASP A 51 7.53 -5.99 6.22
CA ASP A 51 7.59 -4.81 5.33
C ASP A 51 8.32 -3.65 6.03
N LEU A 52 8.00 -3.41 7.30
CA LEU A 52 8.68 -2.40 8.11
C LEU A 52 10.17 -2.70 8.22
N ASP A 53 10.54 -3.96 8.47
CA ASP A 53 11.95 -4.37 8.55
C ASP A 53 12.70 -4.09 7.26
N ARG A 54 12.08 -4.32 6.09
CA ARG A 54 12.66 -3.98 4.78
C ARG A 54 12.90 -2.48 4.63
N ILE A 55 11.92 -1.65 5.01
CA ILE A 55 12.06 -0.19 5.00
C ILE A 55 13.17 0.25 5.94
N MET A 56 13.19 -0.26 7.17
CA MET A 56 14.20 0.08 8.17
C MET A 56 15.61 -0.33 7.76
N ASN A 57 15.77 -1.49 7.12
CA ASN A 57 17.07 -1.92 6.58
C ASN A 57 17.51 -1.00 5.43
N HIS A 58 16.60 -0.64 4.51
CA HIS A 58 16.93 0.29 3.44
C HIS A 58 17.38 1.66 3.98
N LEU A 59 16.73 2.16 5.03
CA LEU A 59 17.10 3.42 5.70
C LEU A 59 18.47 3.34 6.37
N LYS A 60 18.86 2.18 6.92
CA LYS A 60 20.16 1.98 7.58
C LYS A 60 21.32 1.81 6.59
N ASP A 61 21.07 1.06 5.52
CA ASP A 61 22.11 0.62 4.59
C ASP A 61 22.41 1.66 3.50
N ASN A 62 21.55 2.69 3.37
CA ASN A 62 21.65 3.71 2.33
C ASN A 62 21.64 5.11 2.95
N LYS A 63 22.30 6.04 2.26
CA LYS A 63 22.17 7.47 2.59
C LYS A 63 20.86 7.97 1.99
N ILE A 64 19.81 7.99 2.79
CA ILE A 64 18.47 8.44 2.43
C ILE A 64 18.28 9.87 2.98
N GLU A 65 18.00 10.81 2.09
CA GLU A 65 17.69 12.19 2.43
C GLU A 65 16.28 12.58 2.02
N LYS A 66 15.76 11.97 0.92
CA LYS A 66 14.46 12.31 0.33
C LYS A 66 13.55 11.10 0.27
N ALA A 67 12.32 11.28 0.74
CA ALA A 67 11.27 10.28 0.66
C ALA A 67 10.08 10.79 -0.14
N LEU A 68 9.56 9.94 -1.01
CA LEU A 68 8.33 10.16 -1.76
C LEU A 68 7.25 9.19 -1.25
N VAL A 69 6.13 9.73 -0.80
CA VAL A 69 4.95 8.94 -0.45
C VAL A 69 3.91 9.11 -1.57
N ILE A 70 3.50 8.02 -2.19
CA ILE A 70 2.47 8.01 -3.23
C ILE A 70 1.18 7.50 -2.63
N GLY A 71 0.18 8.40 -2.54
CA GLY A 71 -1.09 8.22 -1.87
C GLY A 71 -1.16 8.94 -0.52
N ALA A 72 -2.12 9.85 -0.38
CA ALA A 72 -2.35 10.66 0.83
C ALA A 72 -3.58 10.19 1.64
N GLY A 73 -3.81 8.87 1.69
CA GLY A 73 -4.71 8.25 2.66
C GLY A 73 -4.07 8.14 4.05
N PHE A 74 -4.77 7.54 5.01
CA PHE A 74 -4.28 7.42 6.40
C PHE A 74 -2.87 6.80 6.50
N ILE A 75 -2.62 5.69 5.79
CA ILE A 75 -1.30 5.02 5.82
C ILE A 75 -0.21 5.94 5.26
N GLY A 76 -0.49 6.65 4.16
CA GLY A 76 0.48 7.55 3.54
C GLY A 76 0.84 8.72 4.46
N LEU A 77 -0.14 9.30 5.13
CA LEU A 77 0.09 10.41 6.07
C LEU A 77 0.89 9.96 7.30
N GLU A 78 0.55 8.81 7.89
CA GLU A 78 1.31 8.22 9.00
C GLU A 78 2.76 7.93 8.59
N MET A 79 2.97 7.41 7.39
CA MET A 79 4.33 7.19 6.87
C MET A 79 5.07 8.52 6.67
N ALA A 80 4.42 9.53 6.11
CA ALA A 80 5.03 10.84 5.88
C ALA A 80 5.44 11.50 7.21
N GLU A 81 4.60 11.43 8.24
CA GLU A 81 4.89 11.93 9.58
C GLU A 81 6.13 11.24 10.17
N ASN A 82 6.15 9.89 10.16
CA ASN A 82 7.26 9.13 10.71
C ASN A 82 8.57 9.36 9.95
N LEU A 83 8.53 9.43 8.61
CA LEU A 83 9.70 9.73 7.79
C LEU A 83 10.22 11.15 8.04
N LYS A 84 9.30 12.11 8.24
CA LYS A 84 9.66 13.49 8.62
C LYS A 84 10.29 13.57 10.00
N ALA A 85 9.74 12.83 10.97
CA ALA A 85 10.25 12.77 12.34
C ALA A 85 11.69 12.26 12.44
N ILE A 86 12.11 11.39 11.53
CA ILE A 86 13.51 10.92 11.43
C ILE A 86 14.40 11.84 10.57
N GLY A 87 13.88 13.00 10.13
CA GLY A 87 14.65 14.07 9.49
C GLY A 87 14.72 14.02 7.97
N LEU A 88 13.89 13.22 7.29
CA LEU A 88 13.88 13.18 5.83
C LEU A 88 13.13 14.37 5.22
N ASP A 89 13.50 14.74 4.01
CA ASP A 89 12.73 15.66 3.16
C ASP A 89 11.60 14.86 2.48
N VAL A 90 10.35 15.10 2.90
CA VAL A 90 9.20 14.30 2.50
C VAL A 90 8.32 15.03 1.50
N THR A 91 8.02 14.36 0.39
CA THR A 91 7.02 14.78 -0.59
C THR A 91 5.90 13.75 -0.63
N ILE A 92 4.64 14.20 -0.64
CA ILE A 92 3.45 13.36 -0.86
C ILE A 92 2.90 13.68 -2.25
N VAL A 93 2.54 12.65 -3.01
CA VAL A 93 1.80 12.76 -4.28
C VAL A 93 0.46 12.06 -4.13
N GLU A 94 -0.62 12.78 -4.42
CA GLU A 94 -2.00 12.26 -4.33
C GLU A 94 -2.75 12.53 -5.65
N LYS A 95 -3.42 11.50 -6.14
CA LYS A 95 -4.22 11.58 -7.37
C LYS A 95 -5.49 12.41 -7.20
N ALA A 96 -6.13 12.33 -6.03
CA ALA A 96 -7.31 13.10 -5.71
C ALA A 96 -6.98 14.61 -5.60
N PRO A 97 -7.98 15.49 -5.73
CA PRO A 97 -7.79 16.93 -5.63
C PRO A 97 -7.34 17.40 -4.24
N HIS A 98 -7.55 16.61 -3.20
CA HIS A 98 -7.09 16.87 -1.84
C HIS A 98 -6.63 15.58 -1.15
N ILE A 99 -5.89 15.71 -0.06
CA ILE A 99 -5.48 14.59 0.82
C ILE A 99 -6.70 14.00 1.53
N LEU A 100 -6.58 12.77 2.05
CA LEU A 100 -7.68 12.08 2.75
C LEU A 100 -8.99 12.14 1.95
N PRO A 101 -9.05 11.60 0.72
CA PRO A 101 -10.21 11.74 -0.17
C PRO A 101 -11.52 11.12 0.37
N THR A 102 -11.46 10.46 1.52
CA THR A 102 -12.63 9.95 2.27
C THR A 102 -13.24 10.98 3.22
N LEU A 103 -12.57 12.10 3.44
CA LEU A 103 -13.08 13.23 4.21
C LEU A 103 -13.55 14.36 3.29
N ASP A 104 -14.41 15.23 3.81
CA ASP A 104 -14.75 16.47 3.12
C ASP A 104 -13.51 17.39 3.03
N GLU A 105 -13.42 18.19 1.96
CA GLU A 105 -12.27 19.04 1.68
C GLU A 105 -11.95 20.01 2.83
N GLU A 106 -12.99 20.58 3.47
CA GLU A 106 -12.85 21.49 4.61
C GLU A 106 -12.19 20.80 5.82
N MET A 107 -12.48 19.50 6.03
CA MET A 107 -11.84 18.72 7.08
C MET A 107 -10.41 18.34 6.70
N ALA A 108 -10.18 17.96 5.47
CA ALA A 108 -8.85 17.65 4.96
C ALA A 108 -7.91 18.88 5.01
N ALA A 109 -8.45 20.09 4.89
CA ALA A 109 -7.69 21.35 4.95
C ALA A 109 -6.94 21.53 6.29
N PHE A 110 -7.48 21.03 7.41
CA PHE A 110 -6.78 21.09 8.70
C PHE A 110 -5.49 20.27 8.66
N VAL A 111 -5.57 19.06 8.11
CA VAL A 111 -4.40 18.16 7.98
C VAL A 111 -3.41 18.71 6.95
N SER A 112 -3.90 19.27 5.84
CA SER A 112 -3.02 19.93 4.85
C SER A 112 -2.19 21.05 5.47
N ARG A 113 -2.80 21.88 6.32
CA ARG A 113 -2.10 22.96 7.03
C ARG A 113 -1.04 22.43 8.01
N GLU A 114 -1.35 21.30 8.67
CA GLU A 114 -0.39 20.65 9.57
C GLU A 114 0.83 20.12 8.80
N LEU A 115 0.61 19.51 7.64
CA LEU A 115 1.69 19.06 6.74
C LEU A 115 2.57 20.23 6.28
N GLU A 116 1.96 21.35 5.87
CA GLU A 116 2.68 22.57 5.47
C GLU A 116 3.52 23.12 6.63
N THR A 117 2.94 23.20 7.84
CA THR A 117 3.63 23.67 9.05
C THR A 117 4.86 22.81 9.35
N ASN A 118 4.78 21.52 9.11
CA ASN A 118 5.88 20.57 9.29
C ASN A 118 6.79 20.43 8.06
N HIS A 119 6.65 21.32 7.07
CA HIS A 119 7.46 21.34 5.85
C HIS A 119 7.42 20.01 5.07
N VAL A 120 6.25 19.37 5.00
CA VAL A 120 5.97 18.27 4.10
C VAL A 120 5.39 18.84 2.81
N LYS A 121 6.02 18.54 1.68
CA LYS A 121 5.52 18.99 0.38
C LYS A 121 4.37 18.08 -0.06
N VAL A 122 3.25 18.67 -0.47
CA VAL A 122 2.09 17.93 -0.98
C VAL A 122 1.79 18.35 -2.42
N VAL A 123 1.64 17.37 -3.30
CA VAL A 123 1.25 17.53 -4.71
C VAL A 123 -0.04 16.74 -4.92
N THR A 124 -1.16 17.44 -5.10
CA THR A 124 -2.48 16.83 -5.34
C THR A 124 -2.87 16.92 -6.81
N GLY A 125 -3.87 16.12 -7.23
CA GLY A 125 -4.34 16.07 -8.60
C GLY A 125 -3.33 15.46 -9.57
N GLN A 126 -2.35 14.69 -9.08
CA GLN A 126 -1.27 14.11 -9.87
C GLN A 126 -1.04 12.64 -9.53
N SER A 127 -0.66 11.85 -10.53
CA SER A 127 -0.24 10.46 -10.35
C SER A 127 1.19 10.27 -10.85
N ALA A 128 1.90 9.33 -10.24
CA ALA A 128 3.17 8.85 -10.78
C ALA A 128 2.90 7.99 -12.03
N THR A 129 3.59 8.30 -13.12
CA THR A 129 3.43 7.62 -14.42
C THR A 129 4.64 6.81 -14.83
N LYS A 130 5.82 7.18 -14.33
CA LYS A 130 7.07 6.52 -14.69
C LYS A 130 8.10 6.63 -13.60
N PHE A 131 8.82 5.52 -13.38
CA PHE A 131 10.04 5.48 -12.59
C PHE A 131 11.25 5.32 -13.51
N SER A 132 12.36 5.92 -13.14
CA SER A 132 13.63 5.76 -13.86
C SER A 132 14.80 5.82 -12.89
N ASN A 133 15.99 5.53 -13.38
CA ASN A 133 17.20 5.53 -12.55
C ASN A 133 17.04 4.65 -11.29
N LYS A 134 16.48 3.42 -11.48
CA LYS A 134 16.22 2.45 -10.40
C LYS A 134 15.31 3.00 -9.29
N GLY A 135 14.31 3.82 -9.65
CA GLY A 135 13.37 4.44 -8.74
C GLY A 135 13.81 5.79 -8.14
N ARG A 136 15.03 6.27 -8.44
CA ARG A 136 15.50 7.56 -7.92
C ARG A 136 14.89 8.79 -8.60
N SER A 137 14.18 8.60 -9.71
CA SER A 137 13.46 9.65 -10.42
C SER A 137 12.05 9.19 -10.73
N VAL A 138 11.05 9.96 -10.31
CA VAL A 138 9.63 9.71 -10.52
C VAL A 138 9.03 10.83 -11.34
N TYR A 139 8.31 10.48 -12.39
CA TYR A 139 7.62 11.43 -13.27
C TYR A 139 6.12 11.41 -12.99
N LEU A 140 5.52 12.59 -12.91
CA LEU A 140 4.09 12.78 -12.73
C LEU A 140 3.37 12.97 -14.06
N GLU A 141 2.03 12.97 -14.06
CA GLU A 141 1.19 13.15 -15.26
C GLU A 141 1.44 14.48 -15.97
N ASP A 142 1.73 15.55 -15.24
CA ASP A 142 2.03 16.88 -15.79
C ASP A 142 3.48 17.03 -16.30
N GLY A 143 4.28 15.95 -16.23
CA GLY A 143 5.67 15.93 -16.63
C GLY A 143 6.65 16.40 -15.55
N GLN A 144 6.18 16.81 -14.36
CA GLN A 144 7.07 17.14 -13.25
C GLN A 144 7.91 15.91 -12.87
N LYS A 145 9.20 16.13 -12.60
CA LYS A 145 10.13 15.14 -12.12
C LYS A 145 10.41 15.34 -10.63
N ILE A 146 10.31 14.28 -9.85
CA ILE A 146 10.66 14.25 -8.43
C ILE A 146 11.87 13.32 -8.25
N GLU A 147 12.93 13.82 -7.65
CA GLU A 147 14.08 13.04 -7.23
C GLU A 147 13.88 12.54 -5.80
N THR A 148 14.10 11.26 -5.57
CA THR A 148 13.85 10.61 -4.28
C THR A 148 14.79 9.44 -4.04
N ASP A 149 15.06 9.12 -2.77
CA ASP A 149 15.89 7.99 -2.36
C ASP A 149 15.03 6.82 -1.85
N LEU A 150 13.80 7.10 -1.40
CA LEU A 150 12.84 6.13 -0.87
C LEU A 150 11.46 6.44 -1.42
N ILE A 151 10.73 5.41 -1.84
CA ILE A 151 9.34 5.51 -2.29
C ILE A 151 8.46 4.60 -1.44
N ILE A 152 7.41 5.17 -0.84
CA ILE A 152 6.36 4.43 -0.15
C ILE A 152 5.10 4.46 -1.00
N LEU A 153 4.61 3.28 -1.40
CA LEU A 153 3.33 3.13 -2.09
C LEU A 153 2.21 2.89 -1.08
N SER A 154 1.29 3.84 -0.96
CA SER A 154 0.14 3.81 -0.04
C SER A 154 -1.18 4.15 -0.75
N ILE A 155 -1.36 3.65 -1.97
CA ILE A 155 -2.49 3.94 -2.87
C ILE A 155 -3.69 3.02 -2.68
N GLY A 156 -3.79 2.40 -1.50
CA GLY A 156 -4.90 1.56 -1.11
C GLY A 156 -4.55 0.07 -1.04
N VAL A 157 -5.58 -0.71 -0.74
CA VAL A 157 -5.49 -2.16 -0.57
C VAL A 157 -6.56 -2.86 -1.40
N GLN A 158 -6.34 -4.12 -1.71
CA GLN A 158 -7.32 -5.01 -2.32
C GLN A 158 -7.52 -6.24 -1.44
N PRO A 159 -8.72 -6.86 -1.43
CA PRO A 159 -8.95 -8.11 -0.71
C PRO A 159 -7.93 -9.18 -1.12
N ASP A 160 -7.42 -9.92 -0.14
CA ASP A 160 -6.57 -11.09 -0.42
C ASP A 160 -7.45 -12.33 -0.56
N SER A 161 -8.16 -12.40 -1.68
CA SER A 161 -9.18 -13.44 -1.94
C SER A 161 -8.64 -14.65 -2.69
N ARG A 162 -7.34 -14.76 -2.92
CA ARG A 162 -6.75 -15.86 -3.68
C ARG A 162 -7.16 -17.24 -3.18
N LEU A 163 -7.13 -17.46 -1.86
CA LEU A 163 -7.52 -18.74 -1.27
C LEU A 163 -9.01 -19.07 -1.52
N ALA A 164 -9.87 -18.04 -1.46
CA ALA A 164 -11.30 -18.19 -1.75
C ALA A 164 -11.56 -18.49 -3.23
N GLU A 165 -10.84 -17.82 -4.13
CA GLU A 165 -10.90 -18.05 -5.58
C GLU A 165 -10.43 -19.46 -5.95
N GLU A 166 -9.31 -19.90 -5.41
CA GLU A 166 -8.77 -21.25 -5.60
C GLU A 166 -9.73 -22.34 -5.04
N ALA A 167 -10.49 -22.01 -4.00
CA ALA A 167 -11.54 -22.87 -3.45
C ALA A 167 -12.87 -22.82 -4.24
N GLY A 168 -12.97 -21.98 -5.27
CA GLY A 168 -14.17 -21.86 -6.10
C GLY A 168 -15.30 -21.05 -5.45
N LEU A 169 -15.01 -20.27 -4.41
CA LEU A 169 -16.00 -19.39 -3.78
C LEU A 169 -16.33 -18.18 -4.67
N GLU A 170 -17.57 -17.71 -4.58
CA GLU A 170 -18.02 -16.55 -5.34
C GLU A 170 -17.32 -15.28 -4.88
N LEU A 171 -16.77 -14.51 -5.84
CA LEU A 171 -16.16 -13.22 -5.62
C LEU A 171 -17.02 -12.11 -6.23
N GLY A 172 -17.19 -11.05 -5.48
CA GLY A 172 -17.91 -9.85 -5.92
C GLY A 172 -17.00 -8.79 -6.56
N LEU A 173 -17.53 -7.60 -6.65
CA LEU A 173 -16.80 -6.42 -7.15
C LEU A 173 -15.51 -6.22 -6.34
N ARG A 174 -14.41 -5.88 -7.05
CA ARG A 174 -13.08 -5.66 -6.47
C ARG A 174 -12.48 -6.89 -5.77
N GLY A 175 -13.00 -8.10 -6.07
CA GLY A 175 -12.44 -9.36 -5.54
C GLY A 175 -12.81 -9.66 -4.08
N GLY A 176 -13.78 -8.98 -3.49
CA GLY A 176 -14.28 -9.34 -2.16
C GLY A 176 -15.04 -10.66 -2.20
N ILE A 177 -14.96 -11.46 -1.14
CA ILE A 177 -15.70 -12.72 -1.01
C ILE A 177 -17.18 -12.39 -0.82
N VAL A 178 -18.06 -12.97 -1.67
CA VAL A 178 -19.51 -12.80 -1.53
C VAL A 178 -20.01 -13.57 -0.33
N VAL A 179 -20.79 -12.92 0.52
CA VAL A 179 -21.38 -13.53 1.71
C VAL A 179 -22.84 -13.08 1.89
N ASN A 180 -23.63 -13.89 2.59
CA ASN A 180 -24.98 -13.55 2.99
C ASN A 180 -24.99 -12.70 4.29
N GLU A 181 -26.17 -12.41 4.83
CA GLU A 181 -26.36 -11.65 6.09
C GLU A 181 -25.77 -12.32 7.35
N HIS A 182 -25.42 -13.60 7.26
CA HIS A 182 -24.78 -14.37 8.33
C HIS A 182 -23.27 -14.57 8.08
N TYR A 183 -22.68 -13.86 7.10
CA TYR A 183 -21.28 -13.99 6.66
C TYR A 183 -20.93 -15.37 6.13
N GLN A 184 -21.91 -16.13 5.63
CA GLN A 184 -21.69 -17.41 4.99
C GLN A 184 -21.41 -17.21 3.49
N THR A 185 -20.45 -17.97 2.98
CA THR A 185 -20.05 -17.99 1.56
C THR A 185 -21.03 -18.80 0.72
N SER A 186 -20.72 -19.00 -0.56
CA SER A 186 -21.49 -19.83 -1.50
C SER A 186 -21.37 -21.34 -1.23
N ASP A 187 -20.50 -21.77 -0.31
CA ASP A 187 -20.29 -23.17 0.09
C ASP A 187 -20.49 -23.34 1.60
#